data_8ff819b903ae1b7b482cb7a98aa5a28b
#
_entry.id   8ff819b903ae1b7b482cb7a98aa5a28b
#
_cell.length_a   1.000
_cell.length_b   1.000
_cell.length_c   1.000
_cell.angle_alpha   90.00
_cell.angle_beta   90.00
_cell.angle_gamma   90.00
#
_symmetry.space_group_name_H-M   'P 1'
#
loop_
_entity.id
_entity.type
_entity.pdbx_description
1 polymer ?
#
loop_
_entity_poly.entity_id
_entity_poly.type
_entity_poly.pdbx_seq_one_letter_code
_entity_poly.pdbx_strand_id
1 'polypeptide(L)'
;MANNQNYLDIVHKLSGKGYTLRDVYRNIQDRDLFLLAYGRLYAHKGALTTGVDAQDNMDGMSLKRIDTILAQLKNGTYVWKPVRRAYIPKRNGKQRPIGITSWNDKLLQEVMRLVLEAYYEPKFSDYSHGFRPNRGCHTALAQIKRVWCGVKWFVEGDIRGCFDNIRHDVILDILARDIKDNRFLKLIRTMLKAGFMEEWKYHQTLSGTAQGSGLSPILANIVLNELDKFVESTLLPKYNIGRERPKTQEYRQIRYQIDRARKAGDKALYKALCQERRTMPSRDPQSPHYRRLRYSRYADDFLLGFAGTQQEAQKIKADIQAFLQSIGLELSVEKTLITHAVTSEARYLNYAISVSQCDTRLSQRRKDGTRGTVQRAVNYRLVLRVPDDVKRQWRRKYTQNGKPIHRKELTHLSDFEIVNAFDSEFRGIVNYYSLARNVARAFYPVKHTFMMAAAKTLASKHKTKITHIFKKYKCLSSYGMVALIVEVENPNNPDKPLRAQLGENLSAHSFPPSFVIGSIDLMTRSPVTN
;
A
#
# COMPACT_ATOMS: atom_id res chain seq x y z
N MET A 1 31.59 -8.60 -4.41
CA MET A 1 30.18 -8.57 -3.91
C MET A 1 30.08 -8.70 -2.38
N ALA A 2 30.91 -9.48 -1.68
CA ALA A 2 30.81 -9.65 -0.22
C ALA A 2 31.09 -8.37 0.61
N ASN A 3 31.93 -7.45 0.13
CA ASN A 3 32.34 -6.26 0.90
C ASN A 3 31.25 -5.16 1.01
N ASN A 4 30.33 -5.08 0.07
CA ASN A 4 29.37 -3.97 0.00
C ASN A 4 28.04 -4.28 0.70
N GLN A 5 27.63 -5.53 0.70
CA GLN A 5 26.60 -5.99 1.61
C GLN A 5 27.00 -5.66 3.06
N ASN A 6 28.30 -5.83 3.36
CA ASN A 6 28.85 -5.49 4.66
C ASN A 6 28.77 -3.99 5.00
N TYR A 7 29.03 -3.06 4.03
CA TYR A 7 28.91 -1.64 4.28
C TYR A 7 27.46 -1.23 4.57
N LEU A 8 26.50 -1.65 3.76
CA LEU A 8 25.08 -1.35 4.00
C LEU A 8 24.58 -1.95 5.31
N ASP A 9 25.01 -3.16 5.66
CA ASP A 9 24.70 -3.81 6.94
C ASP A 9 25.32 -3.06 8.13
N ILE A 10 26.54 -2.54 7.97
CA ILE A 10 27.17 -1.67 8.99
C ILE A 10 26.36 -0.40 9.17
N VAL A 11 25.99 0.28 8.08
CA VAL A 11 25.14 1.49 8.12
C VAL A 11 23.82 1.20 8.84
N HIS A 12 23.18 0.08 8.54
CA HIS A 12 21.94 -0.34 9.19
C HIS A 12 22.13 -0.56 10.71
N LYS A 13 23.19 -1.25 11.10
CA LYS A 13 23.54 -1.49 12.52
C LYS A 13 23.86 -0.20 13.27
N LEU A 14 24.58 0.73 12.63
CA LEU A 14 24.91 2.04 13.22
C LEU A 14 23.63 2.85 13.47
N SER A 15 22.72 2.85 12.52
CA SER A 15 21.42 3.51 12.66
C SER A 15 20.61 2.94 13.84
N GLY A 16 20.52 1.61 13.95
CA GLY A 16 19.82 0.94 15.06
C GLY A 16 20.40 1.26 16.44
N LYS A 17 21.67 1.67 16.50
CA LYS A 17 22.35 2.14 17.74
C LYS A 17 22.27 3.65 17.94
N GLY A 18 21.62 4.40 17.04
CA GLY A 18 21.48 5.85 17.13
C GLY A 18 22.70 6.67 16.70
N TYR A 19 23.73 6.06 16.08
CA TYR A 19 24.90 6.78 15.62
C TYR A 19 24.61 7.60 14.36
N THR A 20 25.25 8.76 14.24
CA THR A 20 25.22 9.59 13.03
C THR A 20 26.15 9.03 11.98
N LEU A 21 25.81 9.23 10.70
CA LEU A 21 26.67 8.84 9.58
C LEU A 21 27.74 9.88 9.31
N ARG A 22 28.96 9.40 9.04
CA ARG A 22 30.12 10.17 8.58
C ARG A 22 30.69 9.54 7.32
N ASP A 23 31.47 10.28 6.57
CA ASP A 23 32.22 9.81 5.38
C ASP A 23 31.33 9.14 4.31
N VAL A 24 30.05 9.48 4.25
CA VAL A 24 29.09 8.93 3.29
C VAL A 24 29.52 9.21 1.86
N TYR A 25 29.98 10.45 1.59
CA TYR A 25 30.44 10.86 0.26
C TYR A 25 31.63 10.04 -0.23
N ARG A 26 32.55 9.67 0.66
CA ARG A 26 33.67 8.78 0.35
C ARG A 26 33.18 7.37 0.06
N ASN A 27 32.28 6.85 0.87
CA ASN A 27 31.79 5.47 0.78
C ASN A 27 30.89 5.23 -0.43
N ILE A 28 30.14 6.23 -0.92
CA ILE A 28 29.36 6.08 -2.16
C ILE A 28 30.23 6.05 -3.42
N GLN A 29 31.55 6.34 -3.33
CA GLN A 29 32.50 6.25 -4.44
C GLN A 29 33.04 4.83 -4.63
N ASP A 30 32.28 3.83 -4.30
CA ASP A 30 32.61 2.44 -4.44
C ASP A 30 31.98 1.84 -5.71
N ARG A 31 32.81 1.26 -6.58
CA ARG A 31 32.40 0.67 -7.86
C ARG A 31 31.33 -0.42 -7.67
N ASP A 32 31.47 -1.23 -6.64
CA ASP A 32 30.55 -2.35 -6.40
C ASP A 32 29.16 -1.88 -5.98
N LEU A 33 29.04 -0.73 -5.24
CA LEU A 33 27.73 -0.13 -4.99
C LEU A 33 27.05 0.30 -6.29
N PHE A 34 27.80 0.79 -7.29
CA PHE A 34 27.27 1.11 -8.60
C PHE A 34 26.84 -0.13 -9.38
N LEU A 35 27.55 -1.23 -9.28
CA LEU A 35 27.16 -2.51 -9.87
C LEU A 35 25.89 -3.08 -9.22
N LEU A 36 25.78 -2.98 -7.90
CA LEU A 36 24.56 -3.35 -7.17
C LEU A 36 23.37 -2.48 -7.60
N ALA A 37 23.57 -1.17 -7.71
CA ALA A 37 22.56 -0.23 -8.17
C ALA A 37 22.12 -0.53 -9.61
N TYR A 38 23.06 -0.83 -10.49
CA TYR A 38 22.77 -1.24 -11.86
C TYR A 38 21.92 -2.51 -11.91
N GLY A 39 22.27 -3.55 -11.18
CA GLY A 39 21.51 -4.80 -11.11
C GLY A 39 20.06 -4.60 -10.66
N ARG A 40 19.83 -3.67 -9.71
CA ARG A 40 18.46 -3.32 -9.29
C ARG A 40 17.69 -2.55 -10.34
N LEU A 41 18.33 -1.58 -11.01
CA LEU A 41 17.68 -0.75 -12.03
C LEU A 41 17.40 -1.52 -13.31
N TYR A 42 18.25 -2.48 -13.69
CA TYR A 42 18.11 -3.27 -14.91
C TYR A 42 16.78 -4.02 -14.99
N ALA A 43 16.29 -4.53 -13.89
CA ALA A 43 15.04 -5.28 -13.81
C ALA A 43 13.77 -4.40 -13.99
N HIS A 44 13.89 -3.06 -13.96
CA HIS A 44 12.73 -2.17 -14.03
C HIS A 44 12.31 -1.88 -15.46
N LYS A 45 11.01 -1.97 -15.77
CA LYS A 45 10.42 -1.67 -17.08
C LYS A 45 10.74 -0.27 -17.62
N GLY A 46 11.03 0.71 -16.75
CA GLY A 46 11.41 2.08 -17.10
C GLY A 46 12.91 2.29 -17.37
N ALA A 47 13.71 1.22 -17.33
CA ALA A 47 15.16 1.32 -17.47
C ALA A 47 15.61 1.93 -18.81
N LEU A 48 14.92 1.60 -19.91
CA LEU A 48 15.20 2.12 -21.25
C LEU A 48 14.67 3.54 -21.52
N THR A 49 13.89 4.11 -20.58
CA THR A 49 13.32 5.46 -20.78
C THR A 49 14.42 6.52 -20.63
N THR A 50 14.69 7.25 -21.71
CA THR A 50 15.74 8.29 -21.78
C THR A 50 15.34 9.57 -21.07
N GLY A 51 16.32 10.23 -20.45
CA GLY A 51 16.18 11.55 -19.85
C GLY A 51 16.11 12.68 -20.90
N VAL A 52 16.82 13.77 -20.67
CA VAL A 52 16.96 14.90 -21.61
C VAL A 52 17.76 14.48 -22.83
N ASP A 53 18.79 13.67 -22.65
CA ASP A 53 19.61 13.14 -23.72
C ASP A 53 19.03 11.82 -24.23
N ALA A 54 18.64 11.77 -25.50
CA ALA A 54 18.02 10.61 -26.12
C ALA A 54 18.99 9.41 -26.28
N GLN A 55 20.28 9.67 -26.31
CA GLN A 55 21.33 8.63 -26.42
C GLN A 55 21.75 8.08 -25.05
N ASP A 56 21.38 8.76 -23.95
CA ASP A 56 21.72 8.38 -22.59
C ASP A 56 20.74 7.35 -22.03
N ASN A 57 20.93 6.08 -22.35
CA ASN A 57 20.10 4.96 -21.91
C ASN A 57 20.94 3.85 -21.25
N MET A 58 20.27 2.79 -20.83
CA MET A 58 20.87 1.65 -20.15
C MET A 58 21.75 0.78 -21.06
N ASP A 59 21.43 0.70 -22.35
CA ASP A 59 22.15 -0.18 -23.29
C ASP A 59 23.61 0.26 -23.49
N GLY A 60 23.91 1.54 -23.25
CA GLY A 60 25.27 2.08 -23.23
C GLY A 60 26.04 1.86 -21.91
N MET A 61 25.58 0.95 -21.03
CA MET A 61 26.25 0.71 -19.75
C MET A 61 27.59 0.01 -19.91
N SER A 62 28.62 0.53 -19.23
CA SER A 62 29.97 -0.03 -19.23
C SER A 62 30.69 0.29 -17.90
N LEU A 63 31.71 -0.48 -17.56
CA LEU A 63 32.55 -0.17 -16.39
C LEU A 63 33.23 1.19 -16.53
N LYS A 64 33.69 1.56 -17.75
CA LYS A 64 34.26 2.86 -18.06
C LYS A 64 33.31 4.01 -17.70
N ARG A 65 32.01 3.81 -17.89
CA ARG A 65 31.00 4.81 -17.53
C ARG A 65 30.88 4.99 -16.01
N ILE A 66 30.93 3.91 -15.24
CA ILE A 66 31.02 3.97 -13.78
C ILE A 66 32.28 4.71 -13.35
N ASP A 67 33.45 4.34 -13.93
CA ASP A 67 34.72 4.99 -13.60
C ASP A 67 34.71 6.48 -13.89
N THR A 68 34.04 6.90 -14.97
CA THR A 68 33.85 8.34 -15.27
C THR A 68 33.03 9.04 -14.17
N ILE A 69 31.93 8.44 -13.73
CA ILE A 69 31.12 9.01 -12.63
C ILE A 69 31.95 9.09 -11.34
N LEU A 70 32.71 8.03 -11.02
CA LEU A 70 33.57 7.98 -9.84
C LEU A 70 34.67 9.05 -9.88
N ALA A 71 35.30 9.25 -11.05
CA ALA A 71 36.31 10.30 -11.25
C ALA A 71 35.71 11.70 -11.02
N GLN A 72 34.52 11.96 -11.59
CA GLN A 72 33.82 13.23 -11.39
C GLN A 72 33.43 13.46 -9.92
N LEU A 73 32.98 12.42 -9.21
CA LEU A 73 32.69 12.52 -7.77
C LEU A 73 33.98 12.80 -6.96
N LYS A 74 35.08 12.08 -7.23
CA LYS A 74 36.40 12.31 -6.56
C LYS A 74 36.89 13.73 -6.72
N ASN A 75 36.80 14.26 -7.93
CA ASN A 75 37.23 15.61 -8.26
C ASN A 75 36.23 16.71 -7.87
N GLY A 76 35.02 16.32 -7.44
CA GLY A 76 33.95 17.28 -7.09
C GLY A 76 33.34 18.00 -8.31
N THR A 77 33.53 17.46 -9.51
CA THR A 77 33.05 18.03 -10.79
C THR A 77 31.76 17.42 -11.31
N TYR A 78 31.13 16.53 -10.54
CA TYR A 78 29.87 15.93 -10.94
C TYR A 78 28.73 16.96 -11.00
N VAL A 79 28.08 17.07 -12.16
CA VAL A 79 26.95 18.00 -12.40
C VAL A 79 25.69 17.21 -12.72
N TRP A 80 24.64 17.43 -11.95
CA TRP A 80 23.33 16.86 -12.18
C TRP A 80 22.67 17.46 -13.42
N LYS A 81 22.11 16.61 -14.29
CA LYS A 81 21.32 17.07 -15.43
C LYS A 81 19.89 17.39 -14.99
N PRO A 82 19.23 18.40 -15.60
CA PRO A 82 17.81 18.63 -15.34
C PRO A 82 16.97 17.40 -15.76
N VAL A 83 15.87 17.13 -15.06
CA VAL A 83 14.98 16.02 -15.41
C VAL A 83 14.11 16.39 -16.61
N ARG A 84 13.85 15.47 -17.51
CA ARG A 84 12.86 15.64 -18.59
C ARG A 84 11.45 15.46 -18.04
N ARG A 85 10.60 16.49 -18.13
CA ARG A 85 9.22 16.42 -17.70
C ARG A 85 8.35 15.65 -18.72
N ALA A 86 7.54 14.74 -18.20
CA ALA A 86 6.54 14.01 -18.94
C ALA A 86 5.24 13.96 -18.13
N TYR A 87 4.10 13.71 -18.80
CA TYR A 87 2.81 13.72 -18.14
C TYR A 87 2.11 12.37 -18.26
N ILE A 88 1.58 11.88 -17.13
CA ILE A 88 0.76 10.66 -17.10
C ILE A 88 -0.68 11.05 -16.71
N PRO A 89 -1.69 10.60 -17.46
CA PRO A 89 -3.08 10.92 -17.14
C PRO A 89 -3.51 10.29 -15.80
N LYS A 90 -4.12 11.10 -14.94
CA LYS A 90 -4.78 10.64 -13.71
C LYS A 90 -6.20 10.17 -14.03
N ARG A 91 -6.77 9.34 -13.14
CA ARG A 91 -8.15 8.82 -13.27
C ARG A 91 -9.24 9.91 -13.35
N ASN A 92 -8.97 11.10 -12.83
CA ASN A 92 -9.86 12.25 -12.83
C ASN A 92 -9.68 13.20 -14.03
N GLY A 93 -8.96 12.77 -15.08
CA GLY A 93 -8.68 13.57 -16.26
C GLY A 93 -7.53 14.58 -16.10
N LYS A 94 -7.07 14.88 -14.88
CA LYS A 94 -5.89 15.71 -14.65
C LYS A 94 -4.62 14.93 -15.02
N GLN A 95 -3.56 15.65 -15.34
CA GLN A 95 -2.26 15.05 -15.62
C GLN A 95 -1.37 15.03 -14.37
N ARG A 96 -0.50 14.01 -14.26
CA ARG A 96 0.55 13.92 -13.24
C ARG A 96 1.88 14.19 -13.90
N PRO A 97 2.60 15.27 -13.54
CA PRO A 97 3.96 15.47 -14.02
C PRO A 97 4.88 14.42 -13.40
N ILE A 98 5.75 13.85 -14.21
CA ILE A 98 6.85 12.98 -13.79
C ILE A 98 8.16 13.51 -14.36
N GLY A 99 9.24 13.43 -13.58
CA GLY A 99 10.58 13.77 -14.01
C GLY A 99 11.36 12.50 -14.40
N ILE A 100 11.84 12.46 -15.62
CA ILE A 100 12.68 11.37 -16.11
C ILE A 100 14.14 11.84 -16.06
N THR A 101 14.91 11.22 -15.17
CA THR A 101 16.32 11.54 -14.95
C THR A 101 17.21 10.90 -16.03
N SER A 102 18.40 11.47 -16.28
CA SER A 102 19.43 10.87 -17.10
C SER A 102 19.87 9.53 -16.50
N TRP A 103 20.48 8.66 -17.31
CA TRP A 103 20.88 7.33 -16.82
C TRP A 103 21.98 7.39 -15.76
N ASN A 104 22.98 8.25 -15.94
CA ASN A 104 24.03 8.46 -14.94
C ASN A 104 23.44 8.94 -13.62
N ASP A 105 22.51 9.89 -13.68
CA ASP A 105 21.84 10.42 -12.50
C ASP A 105 20.96 9.35 -11.82
N LYS A 106 20.24 8.52 -12.60
CA LYS A 106 19.49 7.37 -12.05
C LYS A 106 20.40 6.44 -11.27
N LEU A 107 21.57 6.12 -11.83
CA LEU A 107 22.51 5.21 -11.22
C LEU A 107 23.08 5.76 -9.91
N LEU A 108 23.53 7.04 -9.90
CA LEU A 108 24.02 7.69 -8.69
C LEU A 108 22.92 7.86 -7.64
N GLN A 109 21.71 8.23 -8.05
CA GLN A 109 20.56 8.32 -7.15
C GLN A 109 20.24 6.97 -6.50
N GLU A 110 20.35 5.86 -7.24
CA GLU A 110 20.13 4.52 -6.68
C GLU A 110 21.20 4.16 -5.65
N VAL A 111 22.48 4.47 -5.90
CA VAL A 111 23.55 4.31 -4.91
C VAL A 111 23.25 5.10 -3.63
N MET A 112 22.87 6.37 -3.77
CA MET A 112 22.50 7.21 -2.62
C MET A 112 21.28 6.66 -1.89
N ARG A 113 20.27 6.15 -2.63
CA ARG A 113 19.07 5.52 -2.08
C ARG A 113 19.39 4.29 -1.25
N LEU A 114 20.31 3.44 -1.72
CA LEU A 114 20.75 2.25 -0.97
C LEU A 114 21.30 2.61 0.41
N VAL A 115 22.15 3.62 0.48
CA VAL A 115 22.76 4.07 1.74
C VAL A 115 21.72 4.72 2.66
N LEU A 116 20.88 5.61 2.12
CA LEU A 116 19.83 6.26 2.90
C LEU A 116 18.78 5.24 3.38
N GLU A 117 18.40 4.26 2.54
CA GLU A 117 17.49 3.19 2.93
C GLU A 117 18.07 2.35 4.07
N ALA A 118 19.34 1.92 3.97
CA ALA A 118 20.01 1.18 5.02
C ALA A 118 20.03 1.93 6.35
N TYR A 119 20.18 3.25 6.30
CA TYR A 119 20.26 4.10 7.50
C TYR A 119 18.87 4.44 8.07
N TYR A 120 17.90 4.81 7.24
CA TYR A 120 16.61 5.31 7.73
C TYR A 120 15.58 4.21 7.97
N GLU A 121 15.70 3.01 7.35
CA GLU A 121 14.74 1.92 7.55
C GLU A 121 14.52 1.54 9.03
N PRO A 122 15.57 1.44 9.88
CA PRO A 122 15.38 1.18 11.31
C PRO A 122 14.70 2.32 12.09
N LYS A 123 14.76 3.56 11.55
CA LYS A 123 14.21 4.76 12.19
C LYS A 123 12.76 5.05 11.80
N PHE A 124 12.28 4.43 10.73
CA PHE A 124 10.93 4.66 10.26
C PHE A 124 9.89 3.99 11.16
N SER A 125 8.80 4.70 11.38
CA SER A 125 7.64 4.22 12.12
C SER A 125 7.10 2.89 11.59
N ASP A 126 6.64 2.01 12.49
CA ASP A 126 5.94 0.78 12.13
C ASP A 126 4.57 1.02 11.48
N TYR A 127 4.04 2.22 11.57
CA TYR A 127 2.79 2.64 10.93
C TYR A 127 2.99 3.19 9.51
N SER A 128 4.23 3.34 9.05
CA SER A 128 4.58 3.78 7.70
C SER A 128 4.85 2.60 6.78
N HIS A 129 4.15 2.53 5.63
CA HIS A 129 4.18 1.37 4.74
C HIS A 129 4.58 1.66 3.29
N GLY A 130 4.50 2.93 2.83
CA GLY A 130 4.78 3.29 1.44
C GLY A 130 6.27 3.35 1.13
N PHE A 131 6.69 2.84 -0.03
CA PHE A 131 8.07 2.91 -0.53
C PHE A 131 9.13 2.35 0.42
N ARG A 132 8.82 1.32 1.17
CA ARG A 132 9.72 0.64 2.11
C ARG A 132 9.90 -0.82 1.74
N PRO A 133 11.10 -1.42 2.00
CA PRO A 133 11.33 -2.85 1.80
C PRO A 133 10.31 -3.70 2.58
N ASN A 134 9.83 -4.77 1.98
CA ASN A 134 8.90 -5.72 2.59
C ASN A 134 7.58 -5.12 3.13
N ARG A 135 7.26 -3.87 2.79
CA ARG A 135 6.01 -3.19 3.14
C ARG A 135 5.26 -2.76 1.88
N GLY A 136 3.94 -2.66 1.97
CA GLY A 136 3.09 -2.31 0.85
C GLY A 136 1.64 -2.05 1.27
N CYS A 137 0.75 -1.86 0.29
CA CYS A 137 -0.67 -1.63 0.56
C CYS A 137 -1.29 -2.75 1.41
N HIS A 138 -0.92 -4.01 1.16
CA HIS A 138 -1.47 -5.15 1.91
C HIS A 138 -0.98 -5.19 3.35
N THR A 139 0.26 -4.81 3.65
CA THR A 139 0.76 -4.76 5.02
C THR A 139 0.03 -3.69 5.84
N ALA A 140 -0.20 -2.50 5.27
CA ALA A 140 -0.99 -1.43 5.89
C ALA A 140 -2.43 -1.90 6.17
N LEU A 141 -3.12 -2.44 5.16
CA LEU A 141 -4.50 -2.89 5.27
C LEU A 141 -4.66 -4.09 6.22
N ALA A 142 -3.69 -5.02 6.26
CA ALA A 142 -3.69 -6.14 7.18
C ALA A 142 -3.52 -5.66 8.64
N GLN A 143 -2.62 -4.70 8.88
CA GLN A 143 -2.46 -4.07 10.20
C GLN A 143 -3.77 -3.41 10.65
N ILE A 144 -4.38 -2.59 9.77
CA ILE A 144 -5.67 -1.94 10.03
C ILE A 144 -6.74 -2.99 10.36
N LYS A 145 -6.92 -4.02 9.53
CA LYS A 145 -7.93 -5.08 9.70
C LYS A 145 -7.76 -5.84 11.02
N ARG A 146 -6.52 -6.06 11.46
CA ARG A 146 -6.22 -6.85 12.66
C ARG A 146 -6.33 -6.02 13.94
N VAL A 147 -5.84 -4.78 13.93
CA VAL A 147 -5.61 -4.00 15.15
C VAL A 147 -6.72 -2.97 15.43
N TRP A 148 -7.42 -2.46 14.40
CA TRP A 148 -8.35 -1.35 14.56
C TRP A 148 -9.75 -1.82 14.93
N CYS A 149 -9.93 -2.31 16.13
CA CYS A 149 -11.23 -2.72 16.64
C CYS A 149 -11.88 -1.56 17.42
N GLY A 150 -13.18 -1.35 17.24
CA GLY A 150 -13.93 -0.38 18.04
C GLY A 150 -13.79 1.09 17.60
N VAL A 151 -13.26 1.35 16.42
CA VAL A 151 -13.18 2.69 15.83
C VAL A 151 -14.58 3.24 15.56
N LYS A 152 -14.81 4.52 15.85
CA LYS A 152 -16.05 5.27 15.58
C LYS A 152 -15.88 6.28 14.45
N TRP A 153 -14.70 6.90 14.35
CA TRP A 153 -14.38 7.93 13.38
C TRP A 153 -13.11 7.57 12.62
N PHE A 154 -13.14 7.75 11.32
CA PHE A 154 -11.95 7.80 10.50
C PHE A 154 -11.60 9.25 10.18
N VAL A 155 -10.31 9.58 10.24
CA VAL A 155 -9.77 10.81 9.71
C VAL A 155 -8.91 10.41 8.51
N GLU A 156 -9.43 10.68 7.33
CA GLU A 156 -8.75 10.45 6.05
C GLU A 156 -7.89 11.67 5.76
N GLY A 157 -6.60 11.49 5.46
CA GLY A 157 -5.69 12.58 5.20
C GLY A 157 -4.86 12.35 3.94
N ASP A 158 -4.74 13.40 3.13
CA ASP A 158 -3.92 13.46 1.92
C ASP A 158 -3.13 14.78 1.96
N ILE A 159 -1.81 14.70 1.77
CA ILE A 159 -0.95 15.89 1.74
C ILE A 159 -0.95 16.46 0.33
N ARG A 160 -1.31 17.75 0.23
CA ARG A 160 -1.42 18.44 -1.06
C ARG A 160 -0.07 18.52 -1.77
N GLY A 161 0.05 17.84 -2.92
CA GLY A 161 1.25 17.92 -3.76
C GLY A 161 2.54 17.60 -2.99
N CYS A 162 2.52 16.60 -2.11
CA CYS A 162 3.61 16.31 -1.17
C CYS A 162 4.99 16.36 -1.85
N PHE A 163 5.17 15.60 -2.93
CA PHE A 163 6.46 15.55 -3.64
C PHE A 163 6.87 16.88 -4.27
N ASP A 164 5.93 17.70 -4.67
CA ASP A 164 6.17 18.98 -5.35
C ASP A 164 6.36 20.13 -4.34
N ASN A 165 5.88 19.98 -3.10
CA ASN A 165 5.85 21.05 -2.10
C ASN A 165 6.85 20.88 -0.96
N ILE A 166 7.53 19.73 -0.80
CA ILE A 166 8.56 19.57 0.23
C ILE A 166 9.70 20.57 -0.04
N ARG A 167 9.94 21.48 0.89
CA ARG A 167 11.00 22.48 0.78
C ARG A 167 12.37 21.83 0.87
N HIS A 168 13.30 22.27 0.03
CA HIS A 168 14.69 21.73 -0.03
C HIS A 168 15.45 21.95 1.27
N ASP A 169 15.26 23.11 1.94
CA ASP A 169 15.87 23.40 3.24
C ASP A 169 15.40 22.42 4.32
N VAL A 170 14.10 22.12 4.40
CA VAL A 170 13.54 21.15 5.36
C VAL A 170 14.15 19.76 5.17
N ILE A 171 14.29 19.30 3.90
CA ILE A 171 14.95 18.01 3.61
C ILE A 171 16.37 18.01 4.15
N LEU A 172 17.14 19.06 3.82
CA LEU A 172 18.56 19.17 4.17
C LEU A 172 18.76 19.32 5.68
N ASP A 173 17.90 20.06 6.37
CA ASP A 173 17.96 20.25 7.82
C ASP A 173 17.69 18.93 8.57
N ILE A 174 16.72 18.14 8.09
CA ILE A 174 16.44 16.82 8.67
C ILE A 174 17.61 15.88 8.43
N LEU A 175 18.15 15.84 7.21
CA LEU A 175 19.30 14.99 6.88
C LEU A 175 20.55 15.39 7.67
N ALA A 176 20.80 16.69 7.89
CA ALA A 176 21.96 17.19 8.61
C ALA A 176 21.95 16.84 10.12
N ARG A 177 20.78 16.50 10.68
CA ARG A 177 20.71 15.98 12.06
C ARG A 177 21.42 14.65 12.18
N ASP A 178 21.28 13.80 11.17
CA ASP A 178 21.71 12.41 11.15
C ASP A 178 23.02 12.17 10.37
N ILE A 179 23.27 12.96 9.33
CA ILE A 179 24.39 12.79 8.41
C ILE A 179 25.37 13.96 8.57
N LYS A 180 26.56 13.68 9.12
CA LYS A 180 27.62 14.65 9.37
C LYS A 180 28.67 14.64 8.26
N ASP A 181 28.19 14.81 7.01
CA ASP A 181 29.00 14.85 5.80
C ASP A 181 28.51 15.96 4.85
N ASN A 182 29.17 17.10 4.90
CA ASN A 182 28.81 18.29 4.12
C ASN A 182 28.92 18.07 2.60
N ARG A 183 29.83 17.19 2.15
CA ARG A 183 30.00 16.88 0.73
C ARG A 183 28.78 16.09 0.23
N PHE A 184 28.31 15.13 1.00
CA PHE A 184 27.10 14.36 0.68
C PHE A 184 25.84 15.24 0.70
N LEU A 185 25.69 16.10 1.71
CA LEU A 185 24.56 17.05 1.79
C LEU A 185 24.59 18.06 0.62
N LYS A 186 25.79 18.52 0.21
CA LYS A 186 25.96 19.37 -0.98
C LYS A 186 25.52 18.63 -2.24
N LEU A 187 25.87 17.34 -2.39
CA LEU A 187 25.47 16.53 -3.54
C LEU A 187 23.95 16.40 -3.62
N ILE A 188 23.26 16.18 -2.50
CA ILE A 188 21.77 16.18 -2.45
C ILE A 188 21.22 17.57 -2.80
N ARG A 189 21.78 18.64 -2.24
CA ARG A 189 21.34 20.01 -2.51
C ARG A 189 21.42 20.36 -4.00
N THR A 190 22.53 20.01 -4.66
CA THR A 190 22.71 20.27 -6.10
C THR A 190 21.77 19.42 -6.94
N MET A 191 21.46 18.18 -6.53
CA MET A 191 20.44 17.33 -7.17
C MET A 191 19.05 17.97 -7.08
N LEU A 192 18.65 18.43 -5.91
CA LEU A 192 17.33 19.05 -5.71
C LEU A 192 17.18 20.34 -6.54
N LYS A 193 18.27 21.07 -6.77
CA LYS A 193 18.32 22.30 -7.56
C LYS A 193 18.51 22.09 -9.06
N ALA A 194 18.70 20.85 -9.52
CA ALA A 194 18.99 20.57 -10.95
C ALA A 194 17.85 21.00 -11.90
N GLY A 195 16.64 21.20 -11.40
CA GLY A 195 15.50 21.67 -12.20
C GLY A 195 14.93 20.64 -13.16
N PHE A 196 14.09 21.11 -14.08
CA PHE A 196 13.48 20.25 -15.10
C PHE A 196 13.43 20.94 -16.46
N MET A 197 13.41 20.13 -17.51
CA MET A 197 13.20 20.54 -18.89
C MET A 197 11.78 20.19 -19.33
N GLU A 198 11.03 21.18 -19.78
CA GLU A 198 9.69 21.04 -20.36
C GLU A 198 9.64 21.82 -21.67
N GLU A 199 9.20 21.18 -22.75
CA GLU A 199 9.15 21.81 -24.09
C GLU A 199 10.46 22.53 -24.47
N TRP A 200 11.61 21.92 -24.17
CA TRP A 200 12.96 22.45 -24.40
C TRP A 200 13.31 23.73 -23.61
N LYS A 201 12.47 24.12 -22.62
CA LYS A 201 12.73 25.23 -21.70
C LYS A 201 13.19 24.69 -20.35
N TYR A 202 14.22 25.31 -19.80
CA TYR A 202 14.72 24.99 -18.46
C TYR A 202 13.91 25.74 -17.40
N HIS A 203 13.53 25.01 -16.35
CA HIS A 203 12.84 25.54 -15.18
C HIS A 203 13.60 25.18 -13.91
N GLN A 204 13.91 26.18 -13.13
CA GLN A 204 14.54 25.99 -11.82
C GLN A 204 13.48 25.62 -10.78
N THR A 205 13.83 24.76 -9.83
CA THR A 205 12.96 24.37 -8.72
C THR A 205 13.51 24.88 -7.39
N LEU A 206 12.66 25.55 -6.61
CA LEU A 206 12.97 25.99 -5.23
C LEU A 206 12.38 25.02 -4.19
N SER A 207 11.43 24.21 -4.58
CA SER A 207 10.79 23.19 -3.75
C SER A 207 10.52 21.94 -4.58
N GLY A 208 10.27 20.84 -3.88
CA GLY A 208 9.87 19.59 -4.50
C GLY A 208 11.01 18.65 -4.82
N THR A 209 10.64 17.39 -4.84
CA THR A 209 11.47 16.30 -5.35
C THR A 209 10.82 15.80 -6.64
N ALA A 210 11.59 15.66 -7.71
CA ALA A 210 11.03 15.24 -9.01
C ALA A 210 10.28 13.91 -8.87
N GLN A 211 8.96 13.91 -9.12
CA GLN A 211 8.18 12.67 -9.16
C GLN A 211 8.72 11.78 -10.28
N GLY A 212 9.25 10.59 -9.93
CA GLY A 212 9.92 9.68 -10.86
C GLY A 212 11.44 9.60 -10.69
N SER A 213 12.06 10.47 -9.91
CA SER A 213 13.44 10.31 -9.45
C SER A 213 13.53 9.13 -8.46
N GLY A 214 14.58 8.31 -8.57
CA GLY A 214 14.80 7.15 -7.70
C GLY A 214 14.97 7.51 -6.21
N LEU A 215 15.48 8.70 -5.92
CA LEU A 215 15.73 9.17 -4.55
C LEU A 215 14.52 9.85 -3.91
N SER A 216 13.60 10.40 -4.69
CA SER A 216 12.47 11.18 -4.17
C SER A 216 11.59 10.44 -3.15
N PRO A 217 11.26 9.14 -3.32
CA PRO A 217 10.44 8.43 -2.35
C PRO A 217 11.06 8.30 -0.97
N ILE A 218 12.37 8.04 -0.88
CA ILE A 218 13.06 7.94 0.41
C ILE A 218 13.18 9.31 1.09
N LEU A 219 13.49 10.38 0.33
CA LEU A 219 13.54 11.74 0.88
C LEU A 219 12.17 12.18 1.41
N ALA A 220 11.10 11.92 0.67
CA ALA A 220 9.75 12.18 1.14
C ALA A 220 9.41 11.39 2.42
N ASN A 221 9.78 10.10 2.49
CA ASN A 221 9.57 9.31 3.70
C ASN A 221 10.37 9.83 4.89
N ILE A 222 11.59 10.33 4.70
CA ILE A 222 12.42 10.94 5.75
C ILE A 222 11.72 12.17 6.33
N VAL A 223 11.19 13.06 5.49
CA VAL A 223 10.44 14.24 5.94
C VAL A 223 9.13 13.84 6.62
N LEU A 224 8.36 12.92 6.02
CA LEU A 224 7.08 12.48 6.57
C LEU A 224 7.23 11.63 7.85
N ASN A 225 8.43 11.11 8.13
CA ASN A 225 8.71 10.47 9.41
C ASN A 225 8.64 11.46 10.60
N GLU A 226 8.79 12.75 10.37
CA GLU A 226 8.56 13.77 11.41
C GLU A 226 7.05 13.82 11.78
N LEU A 227 6.14 13.65 10.80
CA LEU A 227 4.71 13.47 11.08
C LEU A 227 4.45 12.17 11.87
N ASP A 228 5.09 11.06 11.48
CA ASP A 228 4.95 9.80 12.20
C ASP A 228 5.39 9.95 13.66
N LYS A 229 6.53 10.58 13.92
CA LYS A 229 7.03 10.88 15.27
C LYS A 229 6.07 11.75 16.06
N PHE A 230 5.53 12.81 15.45
CA PHE A 230 4.53 13.68 16.10
C PHE A 230 3.28 12.89 16.50
N VAL A 231 2.77 12.04 15.60
CA VAL A 231 1.62 11.19 15.93
C VAL A 231 1.95 10.23 17.07
N GLU A 232 3.10 9.57 17.03
CA GLU A 232 3.50 8.57 18.03
C GLU A 232 3.82 9.17 19.39
N SER A 233 4.54 10.30 19.42
CA SER A 233 4.99 10.92 20.67
C SER A 233 3.96 11.85 21.32
N THR A 234 3.06 12.43 20.53
CA THR A 234 2.10 13.44 21.01
C THR A 234 0.66 12.97 20.94
N LEU A 235 0.18 12.54 19.78
CA LEU A 235 -1.24 12.23 19.61
C LEU A 235 -1.61 10.87 20.19
N LEU A 236 -0.81 9.83 19.96
CA LEU A 236 -1.13 8.50 20.50
C LEU A 236 -1.15 8.48 22.03
N PRO A 237 -0.19 9.06 22.78
CA PRO A 237 -0.27 9.14 24.24
C PRO A 237 -1.47 9.97 24.72
N LYS A 238 -1.75 11.13 24.09
CA LYS A 238 -2.86 12.02 24.44
C LYS A 238 -4.23 11.34 24.32
N TYR A 239 -4.42 10.51 23.28
CA TYR A 239 -5.72 9.91 22.94
C TYR A 239 -5.82 8.40 23.18
N ASN A 240 -4.83 7.75 23.80
CA ASN A 240 -4.91 6.35 24.21
C ASN A 240 -5.15 6.25 25.72
N ILE A 241 -6.41 6.49 26.14
CA ILE A 241 -6.83 6.55 27.54
C ILE A 241 -7.59 5.27 27.92
N GLY A 242 -7.32 4.74 29.11
CA GLY A 242 -7.97 3.56 29.67
C GLY A 242 -7.49 2.25 29.04
N ARG A 243 -7.39 1.19 29.84
CA ARG A 243 -6.95 -0.13 29.37
C ARG A 243 -8.01 -0.82 28.51
N GLU A 244 -9.27 -0.78 28.96
CA GLU A 244 -10.41 -1.39 28.29
C GLU A 244 -11.70 -0.59 28.52
N ARG A 245 -12.68 -0.78 27.63
CA ARG A 245 -14.01 -0.18 27.83
C ARG A 245 -14.66 -0.79 29.06
N PRO A 246 -15.25 0.02 29.96
CA PRO A 246 -15.98 -0.49 31.11
C PRO A 246 -17.17 -1.33 30.67
N LYS A 247 -17.60 -2.23 31.55
CA LYS A 247 -18.82 -2.99 31.35
C LYS A 247 -20.04 -2.09 31.55
N THR A 248 -21.12 -2.32 30.78
CA THR A 248 -22.39 -1.61 30.98
C THR A 248 -22.96 -1.94 32.37
N GLN A 249 -23.83 -1.07 32.89
CA GLN A 249 -24.44 -1.27 34.18
C GLN A 249 -25.32 -2.51 34.18
N GLU A 250 -26.11 -2.71 33.14
CA GLU A 250 -26.99 -3.87 32.96
C GLU A 250 -26.19 -5.18 32.92
N TYR A 251 -25.05 -5.18 32.22
CA TYR A 251 -24.17 -6.36 32.18
C TYR A 251 -23.53 -6.68 33.52
N ARG A 252 -23.28 -5.67 34.37
CA ARG A 252 -22.81 -5.89 35.75
C ARG A 252 -23.92 -6.47 36.62
N GLN A 253 -25.14 -5.95 36.50
CA GLN A 253 -26.30 -6.43 37.25
C GLN A 253 -26.63 -7.88 36.94
N ILE A 254 -26.71 -8.24 35.64
CA ILE A 254 -27.02 -9.63 35.28
C ILE A 254 -25.90 -10.60 35.73
N ARG A 255 -24.65 -10.16 35.73
CA ARG A 255 -23.56 -10.97 36.30
C ARG A 255 -23.77 -11.24 37.76
N TYR A 256 -24.11 -10.20 38.52
CA TYR A 256 -24.40 -10.34 39.94
C TYR A 256 -25.58 -11.31 40.18
N GLN A 257 -26.64 -11.22 39.40
CA GLN A 257 -27.78 -12.15 39.48
C GLN A 257 -27.38 -13.59 39.13
N ILE A 258 -26.53 -13.78 38.13
CA ILE A 258 -25.99 -15.11 37.74
C ILE A 258 -25.20 -15.70 38.92
N ASP A 259 -24.34 -14.89 39.56
CA ASP A 259 -23.54 -15.36 40.70
C ASP A 259 -24.44 -15.72 41.90
N ARG A 260 -25.54 -14.97 42.13
CA ARG A 260 -26.55 -15.31 43.17
C ARG A 260 -27.30 -16.62 42.86
N ALA A 261 -27.80 -16.75 41.62
CA ALA A 261 -28.51 -17.97 41.20
C ALA A 261 -27.62 -19.22 41.28
N ARG A 262 -26.32 -19.06 40.97
CA ARG A 262 -25.32 -20.13 41.13
C ARG A 262 -25.12 -20.53 42.58
N LYS A 263 -25.01 -19.55 43.50
CA LYS A 263 -24.86 -19.80 44.93
C LYS A 263 -26.10 -20.43 45.54
N ALA A 264 -27.29 -20.05 45.07
CA ALA A 264 -28.57 -20.60 45.53
C ALA A 264 -28.88 -22.00 44.94
N GLY A 265 -28.04 -22.50 44.04
CA GLY A 265 -28.28 -23.80 43.38
C GLY A 265 -29.41 -23.81 42.34
N ASP A 266 -30.02 -22.66 42.03
CA ASP A 266 -31.12 -22.55 41.05
C ASP A 266 -30.58 -22.68 39.61
N LYS A 267 -30.55 -23.91 39.14
CA LYS A 267 -30.07 -24.25 37.78
C LYS A 267 -30.94 -23.66 36.67
N ALA A 268 -32.25 -23.49 36.87
CA ALA A 268 -33.15 -22.96 35.84
C ALA A 268 -32.92 -21.46 35.65
N LEU A 269 -32.96 -20.70 36.75
CA LEU A 269 -32.68 -19.27 36.74
C LEU A 269 -31.24 -18.95 36.24
N TYR A 270 -30.25 -19.72 36.66
CA TYR A 270 -28.86 -19.62 36.19
C TYR A 270 -28.77 -19.75 34.65
N LYS A 271 -29.45 -20.77 34.07
CA LYS A 271 -29.47 -21.01 32.62
C LYS A 271 -30.13 -19.87 31.88
N ALA A 272 -31.29 -19.38 32.38
CA ALA A 272 -32.01 -18.26 31.75
C ALA A 272 -31.19 -16.98 31.75
N LEU A 273 -30.62 -16.59 32.90
CA LEU A 273 -29.77 -15.39 33.02
C LEU A 273 -28.48 -15.49 32.15
N CYS A 274 -27.90 -16.68 32.06
CA CYS A 274 -26.75 -16.90 31.18
C CYS A 274 -27.11 -16.74 29.68
N GLN A 275 -28.33 -17.13 29.30
CA GLN A 275 -28.83 -16.95 27.94
C GLN A 275 -29.07 -15.46 27.64
N GLU A 276 -29.71 -14.74 28.55
CA GLU A 276 -29.95 -13.30 28.46
C GLU A 276 -28.63 -12.53 28.36
N ARG A 277 -27.64 -12.81 29.23
CA ARG A 277 -26.31 -12.18 29.16
C ARG A 277 -25.63 -12.32 27.81
N ARG A 278 -25.86 -13.40 27.08
CA ARG A 278 -25.26 -13.64 25.75
C ARG A 278 -25.84 -12.74 24.67
N THR A 279 -27.04 -12.21 24.87
CA THR A 279 -27.74 -11.36 23.89
C THR A 279 -27.50 -9.86 24.12
N MET A 280 -27.00 -9.46 25.30
CA MET A 280 -26.80 -8.05 25.66
C MET A 280 -25.38 -7.52 25.40
N PRO A 281 -25.21 -6.19 25.23
CA PRO A 281 -23.89 -5.57 25.08
C PRO A 281 -23.10 -5.64 26.39
N SER A 282 -21.89 -6.19 26.34
CA SER A 282 -21.03 -6.36 27.53
C SER A 282 -20.21 -5.11 27.89
N ARG A 283 -19.96 -4.21 26.94
CA ARG A 283 -19.09 -3.03 27.08
C ARG A 283 -19.84 -1.78 26.69
N ASP A 284 -19.58 -0.68 27.41
CA ASP A 284 -20.12 0.64 27.09
C ASP A 284 -19.37 1.26 25.90
N PRO A 285 -20.04 1.42 24.73
CA PRO A 285 -19.40 2.02 23.57
C PRO A 285 -19.21 3.54 23.70
N GLN A 286 -19.90 4.20 24.64
CA GLN A 286 -19.88 5.65 24.81
C GLN A 286 -19.04 6.14 25.98
N SER A 287 -18.39 5.24 26.70
CA SER A 287 -17.62 5.57 27.91
C SER A 287 -16.62 6.72 27.67
N PRO A 288 -16.65 7.76 28.50
CA PRO A 288 -15.68 8.85 28.45
C PRO A 288 -14.27 8.43 28.88
N HIS A 289 -14.17 7.33 29.66
CA HIS A 289 -12.92 6.82 30.22
C HIS A 289 -12.12 5.90 29.28
N TYR A 290 -12.56 5.77 28.02
CA TYR A 290 -11.87 4.97 27.02
C TYR A 290 -11.75 5.73 25.70
N ARG A 291 -10.50 5.98 25.31
CA ARG A 291 -10.16 6.54 24.00
C ARG A 291 -9.10 5.67 23.37
N ARG A 292 -9.17 5.53 22.05
CA ARG A 292 -8.15 4.82 21.23
C ARG A 292 -7.95 5.54 19.93
N LEU A 293 -6.73 5.97 19.71
CA LEU A 293 -6.27 6.48 18.41
C LEU A 293 -5.40 5.41 17.76
N ARG A 294 -5.60 5.22 16.47
CA ARG A 294 -4.83 4.33 15.60
C ARG A 294 -4.36 5.11 14.39
N TYR A 295 -3.21 4.74 13.84
CA TYR A 295 -2.58 5.44 12.75
C TYR A 295 -2.01 4.47 11.73
N SER A 296 -2.04 4.83 10.43
CA SER A 296 -1.38 4.14 9.33
C SER A 296 -1.11 5.14 8.21
N ARG A 297 0.10 5.14 7.67
CA ARG A 297 0.51 6.00 6.56
C ARG A 297 1.07 5.17 5.40
N TYR A 298 0.73 5.59 4.20
CA TYR A 298 1.29 5.06 2.96
C TYR A 298 1.72 6.22 2.07
N ALA A 299 3.00 6.56 2.05
CA ALA A 299 3.52 7.78 1.42
C ALA A 299 2.83 9.04 1.97
N ASP A 300 2.17 9.80 1.11
CA ASP A 300 1.39 11.00 1.42
C ASP A 300 -0.04 10.73 1.91
N ASP A 301 -0.58 9.54 1.64
CA ASP A 301 -1.89 9.11 2.16
C ASP A 301 -1.77 8.60 3.60
N PHE A 302 -2.61 9.06 4.51
CA PHE A 302 -2.69 8.52 5.86
C PHE A 302 -4.13 8.34 6.33
N LEU A 303 -4.32 7.42 7.24
CA LEU A 303 -5.61 7.15 7.87
C LEU A 303 -5.43 7.08 9.39
N LEU A 304 -6.33 7.76 10.12
CA LEU A 304 -6.45 7.55 11.55
C LEU A 304 -7.81 6.94 11.86
N GLY A 305 -7.82 6.02 12.83
CA GLY A 305 -9.03 5.43 13.38
C GLY A 305 -9.20 5.84 14.83
N PHE A 306 -10.30 6.48 15.17
CA PHE A 306 -10.50 7.03 16.50
C PHE A 306 -11.76 6.48 17.19
N ALA A 307 -11.59 6.05 18.43
CA ALA A 307 -12.67 5.65 19.32
C ALA A 307 -12.91 6.75 20.38
N GLY A 308 -13.67 7.77 20.00
CA GLY A 308 -13.99 8.91 20.84
C GLY A 308 -15.13 9.73 20.26
N THR A 309 -15.19 11.03 20.57
CA THR A 309 -16.21 11.97 20.06
C THR A 309 -15.80 12.55 18.72
N GLN A 310 -16.78 13.11 17.97
CA GLN A 310 -16.51 13.80 16.72
C GLN A 310 -15.66 15.06 16.92
N GLN A 311 -15.92 15.80 17.99
CA GLN A 311 -15.17 17.01 18.32
C GLN A 311 -13.68 16.70 18.58
N GLU A 312 -13.39 15.59 19.26
CA GLU A 312 -12.01 15.14 19.46
C GLU A 312 -11.36 14.74 18.14
N ALA A 313 -12.10 14.08 17.21
CA ALA A 313 -11.59 13.76 15.88
C ALA A 313 -11.29 15.03 15.05
N GLN A 314 -12.09 16.09 15.19
CA GLN A 314 -11.83 17.41 14.59
C GLN A 314 -10.56 18.04 15.17
N LYS A 315 -10.35 17.97 16.49
CA LYS A 315 -9.11 18.44 17.14
C LYS A 315 -7.88 17.69 16.66
N ILE A 316 -7.97 16.36 16.53
CA ILE A 316 -6.87 15.55 15.96
C ILE A 316 -6.52 16.02 14.54
N LYS A 317 -7.52 16.25 13.70
CA LYS A 317 -7.30 16.79 12.35
C LYS A 317 -6.62 18.16 12.37
N ALA A 318 -7.07 19.06 13.25
CA ALA A 318 -6.48 20.39 13.39
C ALA A 318 -5.04 20.33 13.92
N ASP A 319 -4.74 19.48 14.92
CA ASP A 319 -3.40 19.27 15.46
C ASP A 319 -2.43 18.78 14.34
N ILE A 320 -2.87 17.84 13.48
CA ILE A 320 -2.08 17.35 12.34
C ILE A 320 -1.87 18.46 11.30
N GLN A 321 -2.90 19.24 11.00
CA GLN A 321 -2.80 20.35 10.06
C GLN A 321 -1.79 21.39 10.52
N ALA A 322 -1.84 21.79 11.79
CA ALA A 322 -0.89 22.73 12.37
C ALA A 322 0.54 22.20 12.34
N PHE A 323 0.73 20.91 12.64
CA PHE A 323 2.05 20.28 12.57
C PHE A 323 2.59 20.27 11.12
N LEU A 324 1.79 19.87 10.14
CA LEU A 324 2.22 19.86 8.73
C LEU A 324 2.59 21.27 8.25
N GLN A 325 1.81 22.29 8.64
CA GLN A 325 2.15 23.69 8.33
C GLN A 325 3.50 24.10 8.92
N SER A 326 3.86 23.63 10.12
CA SER A 326 5.16 23.93 10.73
C SER A 326 6.36 23.38 9.96
N ILE A 327 6.15 22.32 9.16
CA ILE A 327 7.17 21.75 8.26
C ILE A 327 6.98 22.15 6.79
N GLY A 328 6.13 23.15 6.53
CA GLY A 328 5.89 23.69 5.19
C GLY A 328 5.02 22.83 4.28
N LEU A 329 4.20 21.93 4.84
CA LEU A 329 3.26 21.09 4.11
C LEU A 329 1.81 21.43 4.44
N GLU A 330 0.90 21.14 3.52
CA GLU A 330 -0.54 21.42 3.67
C GLU A 330 -1.38 20.17 3.46
N LEU A 331 -2.47 20.05 4.24
CA LEU A 331 -3.50 19.05 3.98
C LEU A 331 -4.34 19.43 2.76
N SER A 332 -4.70 18.45 1.96
CA SER A 332 -5.70 18.62 0.90
C SER A 332 -7.08 18.76 1.54
N VAL A 333 -7.67 19.95 1.49
CA VAL A 333 -8.99 20.24 2.10
C VAL A 333 -10.08 19.34 1.51
N GLU A 334 -10.04 19.12 0.19
CA GLU A 334 -11.04 18.33 -0.55
C GLU A 334 -10.99 16.82 -0.20
N LYS A 335 -9.81 16.30 0.18
CA LYS A 335 -9.61 14.87 0.42
C LYS A 335 -9.48 14.54 1.91
N THR A 336 -9.32 15.53 2.78
CA THR A 336 -9.20 15.29 4.21
C THR A 336 -10.56 15.30 4.87
N LEU A 337 -11.13 14.11 5.07
CA LEU A 337 -12.48 13.89 5.55
C LEU A 337 -12.50 13.31 6.97
N ILE A 338 -13.57 13.59 7.71
CA ILE A 338 -13.90 12.89 8.96
C ILE A 338 -15.14 12.07 8.70
N THR A 339 -14.96 10.74 8.69
CA THR A 339 -15.99 9.78 8.28
C THR A 339 -16.46 8.96 9.48
N HIS A 340 -17.79 8.89 9.71
CA HIS A 340 -18.34 8.03 10.75
C HIS A 340 -18.25 6.56 10.32
N ALA A 341 -17.55 5.75 11.11
CA ALA A 341 -17.08 4.42 10.71
C ALA A 341 -18.21 3.38 10.50
N VAL A 342 -19.40 3.59 11.12
CA VAL A 342 -20.53 2.64 11.03
C VAL A 342 -21.48 2.98 9.87
N THR A 343 -21.79 4.26 9.68
CA THR A 343 -22.78 4.73 8.69
C THR A 343 -22.19 5.05 7.33
N SER A 344 -20.89 5.25 7.27
CA SER A 344 -20.17 5.64 6.05
C SER A 344 -18.92 4.79 5.85
N GLU A 345 -18.32 4.88 4.67
CA GLU A 345 -17.11 4.17 4.33
C GLU A 345 -15.96 5.16 4.07
N ALA A 346 -14.87 5.04 4.81
CA ALA A 346 -13.62 5.76 4.52
C ALA A 346 -12.91 5.14 3.32
N ARG A 347 -12.10 5.95 2.62
CA ARG A 347 -11.31 5.51 1.47
C ARG A 347 -9.83 5.54 1.83
N TYR A 348 -9.19 4.39 1.78
CA TYR A 348 -7.75 4.30 1.97
C TYR A 348 -7.17 3.20 1.07
N LEU A 349 -6.11 3.51 0.34
CA LEU A 349 -5.45 2.58 -0.60
C LEU A 349 -6.45 1.88 -1.53
N ASN A 350 -7.37 2.62 -2.12
CA ASN A 350 -8.44 2.13 -2.98
C ASN A 350 -9.41 1.10 -2.36
N TYR A 351 -9.36 0.86 -1.05
CA TYR A 351 -10.37 0.07 -0.34
C TYR A 351 -11.43 0.99 0.29
N ALA A 352 -12.64 0.47 0.41
CA ALA A 352 -13.67 1.05 1.25
C ALA A 352 -13.58 0.41 2.64
N ILE A 353 -13.44 1.23 3.67
CA ILE A 353 -13.21 0.80 5.05
C ILE A 353 -14.38 1.26 5.91
N SER A 354 -15.01 0.33 6.61
CA SER A 354 -16.09 0.63 7.55
C SER A 354 -16.04 -0.31 8.75
N VAL A 355 -16.87 -0.03 9.72
CA VAL A 355 -16.99 -0.86 10.93
C VAL A 355 -18.35 -1.52 10.94
N SER A 356 -18.39 -2.84 11.14
CA SER A 356 -19.65 -3.57 11.20
C SER A 356 -20.32 -3.39 12.56
N GLN A 357 -21.59 -2.97 12.54
CA GLN A 357 -22.47 -2.98 13.71
C GLN A 357 -23.79 -3.63 13.33
N CYS A 358 -24.23 -4.60 14.12
CA CYS A 358 -25.53 -5.25 13.95
C CYS A 358 -25.96 -5.79 15.32
N ASP A 359 -26.89 -5.11 15.94
CA ASP A 359 -27.36 -5.48 17.28
C ASP A 359 -28.45 -6.56 17.26
N THR A 360 -29.11 -6.75 16.12
CA THR A 360 -30.18 -7.72 15.93
C THR A 360 -29.71 -9.10 15.49
N ARG A 361 -28.46 -9.21 14.98
CA ARG A 361 -27.95 -10.49 14.47
C ARG A 361 -27.36 -11.33 15.59
N LEU A 362 -27.94 -12.49 15.82
CA LEU A 362 -27.39 -13.51 16.72
C LEU A 362 -26.58 -14.53 15.91
N SER A 363 -25.43 -14.94 16.42
CA SER A 363 -24.57 -15.96 15.84
C SER A 363 -24.79 -17.30 16.53
N GLN A 364 -24.92 -18.35 15.75
CA GLN A 364 -25.07 -19.74 16.24
C GLN A 364 -23.90 -20.64 15.84
N ARG A 365 -22.93 -20.13 15.03
CA ARG A 365 -21.83 -20.96 14.53
C ARG A 365 -20.60 -20.90 15.44
N ARG A 366 -20.01 -22.05 15.72
CA ARG A 366 -18.67 -22.18 16.30
C ARG A 366 -17.59 -21.89 15.26
N LYS A 367 -16.32 -21.77 15.67
CA LYS A 367 -15.18 -21.57 14.76
C LYS A 367 -14.99 -22.73 13.78
N ASP A 368 -15.35 -23.94 14.19
CA ASP A 368 -15.32 -25.17 13.41
C ASP A 368 -16.50 -25.33 12.43
N GLY A 369 -17.38 -24.34 12.36
CA GLY A 369 -18.56 -24.37 11.50
C GLY A 369 -19.78 -25.12 12.10
N THR A 370 -19.64 -25.77 13.22
CA THR A 370 -20.73 -26.52 13.89
C THR A 370 -21.74 -25.58 14.56
N ARG A 371 -22.93 -26.11 14.88
CA ARG A 371 -24.00 -25.35 15.54
C ARG A 371 -23.61 -25.10 17.01
N GLY A 372 -23.42 -23.88 17.36
CA GLY A 372 -23.07 -23.45 18.70
C GLY A 372 -24.23 -22.79 19.45
N THR A 373 -23.95 -22.22 20.59
CA THR A 373 -24.95 -21.48 21.38
C THR A 373 -25.25 -20.14 20.72
N VAL A 374 -26.54 -19.76 20.75
CA VAL A 374 -26.97 -18.43 20.29
C VAL A 374 -26.30 -17.35 21.13
N GLN A 375 -25.64 -16.42 20.47
CA GLN A 375 -25.01 -15.29 21.12
C GLN A 375 -24.98 -14.06 20.21
N ARG A 376 -24.83 -12.88 20.78
CA ARG A 376 -24.71 -11.64 20.03
C ARG A 376 -23.51 -11.69 19.06
N ALA A 377 -23.72 -11.21 17.84
CA ALA A 377 -22.63 -11.07 16.88
C ALA A 377 -21.55 -10.11 17.40
N VAL A 378 -20.29 -10.35 17.01
CA VAL A 378 -19.19 -9.45 17.38
C VAL A 378 -19.32 -8.16 16.56
N ASN A 379 -19.62 -7.06 17.25
CA ASN A 379 -19.69 -5.72 16.69
C ASN A 379 -18.33 -5.02 16.67
N TYR A 380 -18.30 -3.89 15.97
CA TYR A 380 -17.16 -2.98 15.86
C TYR A 380 -15.91 -3.62 15.23
N ARG A 381 -16.08 -4.68 14.42
CA ARG A 381 -15.01 -5.22 13.59
C ARG A 381 -14.87 -4.39 12.33
N LEU A 382 -13.65 -4.11 11.98
CA LEU A 382 -13.31 -3.42 10.75
C LEU A 382 -13.56 -4.33 9.54
N VAL A 383 -14.17 -3.77 8.51
CA VAL A 383 -14.51 -4.44 7.26
C VAL A 383 -13.88 -3.70 6.09
N LEU A 384 -13.08 -4.42 5.33
CA LEU A 384 -12.54 -3.95 4.06
C LEU A 384 -13.43 -4.42 2.92
N ARG A 385 -13.75 -3.55 1.98
CA ARG A 385 -14.58 -3.86 0.81
C ARG A 385 -13.97 -3.33 -0.48
N VAL A 386 -14.30 -3.99 -1.58
CA VAL A 386 -14.08 -3.46 -2.93
C VAL A 386 -15.11 -2.37 -3.18
N PRO A 387 -14.67 -1.15 -3.49
CA PRO A 387 -15.58 -0.04 -3.77
C PRO A 387 -16.39 -0.23 -5.06
N ASP A 388 -17.59 0.37 -5.12
CA ASP A 388 -18.48 0.21 -6.27
C ASP A 388 -18.00 0.91 -7.54
N ASP A 389 -17.33 2.05 -7.40
CA ASP A 389 -16.70 2.76 -8.50
C ASP A 389 -15.60 1.94 -9.17
N VAL A 390 -14.80 1.20 -8.42
CA VAL A 390 -13.77 0.29 -8.93
C VAL A 390 -14.40 -0.80 -9.80
N LYS A 391 -15.48 -1.44 -9.32
CA LYS A 391 -16.20 -2.46 -10.08
C LYS A 391 -16.73 -1.90 -11.41
N ARG A 392 -17.35 -0.70 -11.35
CA ARG A 392 -17.84 0.01 -12.55
C ARG A 392 -16.73 0.36 -13.52
N GLN A 393 -15.59 0.84 -13.01
CA GLN A 393 -14.42 1.20 -13.83
C GLN A 393 -13.90 0.00 -14.61
N TRP A 394 -13.69 -1.15 -13.93
CA TRP A 394 -13.18 -2.35 -14.58
C TRP A 394 -14.15 -2.93 -15.61
N ARG A 395 -15.46 -2.86 -15.34
CA ARG A 395 -16.45 -3.24 -16.36
C ARG A 395 -16.43 -2.28 -17.56
N ARG A 396 -16.39 -0.96 -17.33
CA ARG A 396 -16.35 0.05 -18.42
C ARG A 396 -15.15 -0.12 -19.33
N LYS A 397 -13.99 -0.52 -18.81
CA LYS A 397 -12.79 -0.76 -19.62
C LYS A 397 -13.02 -1.79 -20.74
N TYR A 398 -13.88 -2.76 -20.50
CA TYR A 398 -14.17 -3.87 -21.43
C TYR A 398 -15.58 -3.84 -22.00
N THR A 399 -16.29 -2.74 -21.86
CA THR A 399 -17.64 -2.57 -22.41
C THR A 399 -17.77 -1.24 -23.16
N GLN A 400 -18.54 -1.27 -24.23
CA GLN A 400 -19.01 -0.09 -24.94
C GLN A 400 -20.55 -0.21 -25.05
N ASN A 401 -21.26 0.87 -24.69
CA ASN A 401 -22.72 0.86 -24.60
C ASN A 401 -23.28 -0.34 -23.79
N GLY A 402 -22.61 -0.67 -22.67
CA GLY A 402 -23.01 -1.77 -21.80
C GLY A 402 -22.69 -3.18 -22.32
N LYS A 403 -22.23 -3.35 -23.55
CA LYS A 403 -21.88 -4.63 -24.15
C LYS A 403 -20.37 -4.87 -24.14
N PRO A 404 -19.89 -6.08 -23.81
CA PRO A 404 -18.47 -6.41 -23.88
C PRO A 404 -17.90 -6.17 -25.29
N ILE A 405 -16.68 -5.65 -25.37
CA ILE A 405 -15.95 -5.38 -26.62
C ILE A 405 -14.74 -6.29 -26.76
N HIS A 406 -14.28 -6.51 -27.98
CA HIS A 406 -13.00 -7.17 -28.27
C HIS A 406 -11.84 -6.19 -28.18
N ARG A 407 -10.66 -6.70 -27.88
CA ARG A 407 -9.40 -5.93 -27.85
C ARG A 407 -8.67 -6.13 -29.17
N LYS A 408 -8.81 -5.16 -30.08
CA LYS A 408 -8.19 -5.21 -31.41
C LYS A 408 -6.69 -5.38 -31.36
N GLU A 409 -6.05 -4.73 -30.39
CA GLU A 409 -4.60 -4.75 -30.18
C GLU A 409 -4.03 -6.12 -29.80
N LEU A 410 -4.86 -7.07 -29.41
CA LEU A 410 -4.42 -8.43 -29.05
C LEU A 410 -4.65 -9.46 -30.15
N THR A 411 -5.35 -9.13 -31.24
CA THR A 411 -5.75 -10.10 -32.25
C THR A 411 -4.59 -10.72 -33.03
N HIS A 412 -3.42 -10.09 -33.02
CA HIS A 412 -2.19 -10.62 -33.64
C HIS A 412 -1.45 -11.64 -32.75
N LEU A 413 -1.77 -11.71 -31.47
CA LEU A 413 -1.17 -12.65 -30.53
C LEU A 413 -1.73 -14.07 -30.70
N SER A 414 -1.05 -15.09 -30.15
CA SER A 414 -1.58 -16.45 -30.04
C SER A 414 -2.81 -16.52 -29.14
N ASP A 415 -3.61 -17.57 -29.25
CA ASP A 415 -4.80 -17.75 -28.40
C ASP A 415 -4.42 -17.88 -26.93
N PHE A 416 -3.28 -18.53 -26.67
CA PHE A 416 -2.68 -18.63 -25.34
C PHE A 416 -2.33 -17.26 -24.75
N GLU A 417 -1.63 -16.43 -25.51
CA GLU A 417 -1.23 -15.08 -25.08
C GLU A 417 -2.44 -14.17 -24.85
N ILE A 418 -3.47 -14.26 -25.70
CA ILE A 418 -4.72 -13.52 -25.52
C ILE A 418 -5.37 -13.88 -24.18
N VAL A 419 -5.60 -15.18 -23.93
CA VAL A 419 -6.23 -15.62 -22.68
C VAL A 419 -5.36 -15.27 -21.48
N ASN A 420 -4.05 -15.46 -21.56
CA ASN A 420 -3.10 -15.13 -20.51
C ASN A 420 -3.04 -13.63 -20.19
N ALA A 421 -3.14 -12.75 -21.20
CA ALA A 421 -3.19 -11.31 -21.01
C ALA A 421 -4.43 -10.88 -20.22
N PHE A 422 -5.62 -11.40 -20.57
CA PHE A 422 -6.85 -11.15 -19.82
C PHE A 422 -6.80 -11.72 -18.40
N ASP A 423 -6.28 -12.93 -18.24
CA ASP A 423 -6.18 -13.59 -16.93
C ASP A 423 -5.19 -12.88 -16.01
N SER A 424 -4.01 -12.50 -16.52
CA SER A 424 -2.99 -11.78 -15.74
C SER A 424 -3.54 -10.45 -15.20
N GLU A 425 -4.29 -9.71 -16.03
CA GLU A 425 -4.93 -8.47 -15.60
C GLU A 425 -6.03 -8.73 -14.57
N PHE A 426 -6.88 -9.74 -14.79
CA PHE A 426 -7.95 -10.09 -13.87
C PHE A 426 -7.39 -10.59 -12.52
N ARG A 427 -6.40 -11.48 -12.53
CA ARG A 427 -5.71 -11.94 -11.31
C ARG A 427 -5.07 -10.79 -10.55
N GLY A 428 -4.42 -9.86 -11.26
CA GLY A 428 -3.83 -8.68 -10.65
C GLY A 428 -4.83 -7.86 -9.84
N ILE A 429 -6.04 -7.67 -10.38
CA ILE A 429 -7.12 -6.96 -9.68
C ILE A 429 -7.61 -7.73 -8.45
N VAL A 430 -7.89 -9.01 -8.62
CA VAL A 430 -8.41 -9.86 -7.53
C VAL A 430 -7.38 -9.97 -6.41
N ASN A 431 -6.10 -10.14 -6.75
CA ASN A 431 -4.98 -10.17 -5.81
C ASN A 431 -4.89 -8.88 -5.00
N TYR A 432 -5.00 -7.72 -5.68
CA TYR A 432 -4.97 -6.44 -4.99
C TYR A 432 -6.08 -6.33 -3.93
N TYR A 433 -7.28 -6.84 -4.22
CA TYR A 433 -8.42 -6.79 -3.30
C TYR A 433 -8.59 -8.03 -2.42
N SER A 434 -7.58 -8.90 -2.31
CA SER A 434 -7.65 -10.17 -1.56
C SER A 434 -8.05 -10.02 -0.09
N LEU A 435 -7.76 -8.88 0.54
CA LEU A 435 -8.15 -8.60 1.93
C LEU A 435 -9.63 -8.16 2.08
N ALA A 436 -10.32 -7.84 0.99
CA ALA A 436 -11.71 -7.38 1.04
C ALA A 436 -12.68 -8.55 1.32
N ARG A 437 -13.69 -8.28 2.15
CA ARG A 437 -14.70 -9.30 2.52
C ARG A 437 -15.59 -9.71 1.35
N ASN A 438 -15.80 -8.83 0.38
CA ASN A 438 -16.74 -9.00 -0.72
C ASN A 438 -16.07 -9.30 -2.07
N VAL A 439 -14.83 -9.81 -2.10
CA VAL A 439 -14.04 -10.04 -3.33
C VAL A 439 -14.84 -10.83 -4.36
N ALA A 440 -15.29 -12.03 -4.00
CA ALA A 440 -16.02 -12.92 -4.93
C ALA A 440 -17.29 -12.24 -5.48
N ARG A 441 -18.13 -11.66 -4.59
CA ARG A 441 -19.36 -10.97 -5.00
C ARG A 441 -19.08 -9.74 -5.87
N ALA A 442 -18.00 -9.01 -5.57
CA ALA A 442 -17.63 -7.79 -6.28
C ALA A 442 -17.13 -8.08 -7.69
N PHE A 443 -16.31 -9.12 -7.84
CA PHE A 443 -15.64 -9.41 -9.11
C PHE A 443 -16.33 -10.48 -9.97
N TYR A 444 -17.37 -11.15 -9.50
CA TYR A 444 -18.12 -12.08 -10.33
C TYR A 444 -18.69 -11.42 -11.62
N PRO A 445 -19.34 -10.24 -11.57
CA PRO A 445 -19.78 -9.55 -12.79
C PRO A 445 -18.62 -9.04 -13.66
N VAL A 446 -17.49 -8.69 -13.06
CA VAL A 446 -16.27 -8.26 -13.77
C VAL A 446 -15.67 -9.45 -14.50
N LYS A 447 -15.57 -10.63 -13.85
CA LYS A 447 -15.13 -11.89 -14.47
C LYS A 447 -15.91 -12.19 -15.74
N HIS A 448 -17.23 -12.14 -15.65
CA HIS A 448 -18.09 -12.38 -16.83
C HIS A 448 -17.75 -11.42 -17.98
N THR A 449 -17.56 -10.13 -17.66
CA THR A 449 -17.18 -9.12 -18.66
C THR A 449 -15.83 -9.44 -19.32
N PHE A 450 -14.83 -9.85 -18.52
CA PHE A 450 -13.51 -10.26 -19.02
C PHE A 450 -13.58 -11.49 -19.92
N MET A 451 -14.31 -12.51 -19.50
CA MET A 451 -14.51 -13.75 -20.30
C MET A 451 -15.19 -13.45 -21.64
N MET A 452 -16.23 -12.63 -21.62
CA MET A 452 -16.94 -12.24 -22.87
C MET A 452 -16.05 -11.40 -23.79
N ALA A 453 -15.22 -10.49 -23.24
CA ALA A 453 -14.28 -9.69 -24.02
C ALA A 453 -13.17 -10.57 -24.62
N ALA A 454 -12.63 -11.51 -23.86
CA ALA A 454 -11.64 -12.49 -24.36
C ALA A 454 -12.24 -13.36 -25.48
N ALA A 455 -13.43 -13.92 -25.27
CA ALA A 455 -14.11 -14.71 -26.28
C ALA A 455 -14.40 -13.91 -27.56
N LYS A 456 -14.79 -12.63 -27.44
CA LYS A 456 -14.96 -11.73 -28.60
C LYS A 456 -13.64 -11.44 -29.32
N THR A 457 -12.53 -11.29 -28.58
CA THR A 457 -11.20 -11.06 -29.16
C THR A 457 -10.77 -12.29 -29.97
N LEU A 458 -10.94 -13.49 -29.42
CA LEU A 458 -10.65 -14.75 -30.10
C LEU A 458 -11.59 -14.95 -31.33
N ALA A 459 -12.88 -14.64 -31.18
CA ALA A 459 -13.85 -14.74 -32.29
C ALA A 459 -13.49 -13.77 -33.44
N SER A 460 -13.04 -12.56 -33.12
CA SER A 460 -12.56 -11.58 -34.09
C SER A 460 -11.31 -12.07 -34.82
N LYS A 461 -10.32 -12.63 -34.07
CA LYS A 461 -9.09 -13.20 -34.64
C LYS A 461 -9.40 -14.33 -35.63
N HIS A 462 -10.24 -15.29 -35.23
CA HIS A 462 -10.57 -16.47 -36.03
C HIS A 462 -11.73 -16.25 -37.01
N LYS A 463 -12.25 -15.02 -37.16
CA LYS A 463 -13.40 -14.67 -38.00
C LYS A 463 -14.58 -15.63 -37.81
N THR A 464 -14.91 -15.95 -36.54
CA THR A 464 -15.93 -16.93 -36.15
C THR A 464 -16.93 -16.37 -35.14
N LYS A 465 -17.97 -17.14 -34.82
CA LYS A 465 -18.95 -16.76 -33.77
C LYS A 465 -18.41 -17.08 -32.36
N ILE A 466 -18.80 -16.27 -31.37
CA ILE A 466 -18.42 -16.45 -29.96
C ILE A 466 -18.84 -17.85 -29.44
N THR A 467 -19.95 -18.40 -29.95
CA THR A 467 -20.44 -19.73 -29.59
C THR A 467 -19.42 -20.82 -29.92
N HIS A 468 -18.71 -20.70 -31.05
CA HIS A 468 -17.65 -21.64 -31.43
C HIS A 468 -16.44 -21.52 -30.50
N ILE A 469 -16.07 -20.30 -30.09
CA ILE A 469 -14.99 -20.07 -29.11
C ILE A 469 -15.32 -20.71 -27.77
N PHE A 470 -16.55 -20.53 -27.28
CA PHE A 470 -16.97 -21.18 -26.04
C PHE A 470 -17.05 -22.71 -26.19
N LYS A 471 -17.47 -23.24 -27.34
CA LYS A 471 -17.46 -24.69 -27.59
C LYS A 471 -16.05 -25.26 -27.54
N LYS A 472 -15.05 -24.51 -28.05
CA LYS A 472 -13.65 -24.95 -28.11
C LYS A 472 -12.92 -24.79 -26.78
N TYR A 473 -13.08 -23.69 -26.07
CA TYR A 473 -12.21 -23.29 -24.94
C TYR A 473 -12.91 -23.22 -23.58
N LYS A 474 -14.25 -23.36 -23.52
CA LYS A 474 -14.97 -23.33 -22.25
C LYS A 474 -14.83 -24.66 -21.53
N CYS A 475 -14.27 -24.61 -20.33
CA CYS A 475 -14.16 -25.75 -19.44
C CYS A 475 -14.62 -25.41 -18.03
N LEU A 476 -14.85 -26.43 -17.21
CA LEU A 476 -14.96 -26.25 -15.76
C LEU A 476 -13.55 -26.28 -15.16
N SER A 477 -13.25 -25.31 -14.33
CA SER A 477 -12.00 -25.29 -13.56
C SER A 477 -12.02 -26.38 -12.49
N SER A 478 -10.86 -26.64 -11.87
CA SER A 478 -10.73 -27.54 -10.71
C SER A 478 -11.69 -27.23 -9.55
N TYR A 479 -12.23 -26.01 -9.52
CA TYR A 479 -13.20 -25.52 -8.54
C TYR A 479 -14.65 -25.50 -9.03
N GLY A 480 -14.95 -26.18 -10.16
CA GLY A 480 -16.27 -26.24 -10.75
C GLY A 480 -16.80 -24.92 -11.34
N MET A 481 -15.91 -23.93 -11.56
CA MET A 481 -16.27 -22.64 -12.13
C MET A 481 -16.01 -22.63 -13.64
N VAL A 482 -16.90 -21.95 -14.38
CA VAL A 482 -16.69 -21.74 -15.82
C VAL A 482 -15.44 -20.90 -16.06
N ALA A 483 -14.54 -21.40 -16.90
CA ALA A 483 -13.30 -20.75 -17.31
C ALA A 483 -13.10 -20.89 -18.83
N LEU A 484 -12.26 -20.03 -19.43
CA LEU A 484 -11.69 -20.20 -20.75
C LEU A 484 -10.28 -20.76 -20.59
N ILE A 485 -9.99 -21.90 -21.19
CA ILE A 485 -8.72 -22.59 -21.05
C ILE A 485 -8.13 -22.83 -22.43
N VAL A 486 -6.87 -22.42 -22.60
CA VAL A 486 -6.07 -22.71 -23.80
C VAL A 486 -4.79 -23.41 -23.36
N GLU A 487 -4.54 -24.56 -23.93
CA GLU A 487 -3.34 -25.35 -23.70
C GLU A 487 -2.47 -25.36 -24.95
N VAL A 488 -1.16 -25.25 -24.77
CA VAL A 488 -0.16 -25.34 -25.82
C VAL A 488 0.97 -26.25 -25.36
N GLU A 489 1.62 -26.92 -26.28
CA GLU A 489 2.77 -27.77 -25.98
C GLU A 489 3.86 -26.96 -25.28
N ASN A 490 4.53 -27.58 -24.33
CA ASN A 490 5.65 -27.01 -23.63
C ASN A 490 6.95 -27.54 -24.25
N PRO A 491 7.71 -26.70 -24.97
CA PRO A 491 8.94 -27.15 -25.61
C PRO A 491 9.98 -27.74 -24.65
N ASN A 492 9.94 -27.29 -23.39
CA ASN A 492 10.89 -27.72 -22.35
C ASN A 492 10.43 -28.98 -21.56
N ASN A 493 9.13 -29.32 -21.65
CA ASN A 493 8.57 -30.49 -20.97
C ASN A 493 7.25 -30.90 -21.66
N PRO A 494 7.32 -31.82 -22.66
CA PRO A 494 6.15 -32.25 -23.44
C PRO A 494 5.03 -32.87 -22.59
N ASP A 495 5.37 -33.51 -21.47
CA ASP A 495 4.38 -34.14 -20.59
C ASP A 495 3.56 -33.14 -19.78
N LYS A 496 3.96 -31.85 -19.78
CA LYS A 496 3.30 -30.81 -19.01
C LYS A 496 3.00 -29.60 -19.87
N PRO A 497 1.87 -29.56 -20.59
CA PRO A 497 1.50 -28.45 -21.46
C PRO A 497 1.40 -27.13 -20.69
N LEU A 498 1.74 -26.04 -21.35
CA LEU A 498 1.49 -24.68 -20.83
C LEU A 498 0.00 -24.38 -20.92
N ARG A 499 -0.54 -23.89 -19.83
CA ARG A 499 -1.99 -23.65 -19.69
C ARG A 499 -2.27 -22.19 -19.37
N ALA A 500 -2.98 -21.49 -20.26
CA ALA A 500 -3.58 -20.18 -20.00
C ALA A 500 -5.04 -20.36 -19.61
N GLN A 501 -5.47 -19.76 -18.51
CA GLN A 501 -6.77 -20.04 -17.91
C GLN A 501 -7.40 -18.77 -17.34
N LEU A 502 -8.47 -18.27 -17.95
CA LEU A 502 -9.20 -17.09 -17.47
C LEU A 502 -10.40 -17.52 -16.65
N GLY A 503 -10.42 -17.10 -15.41
CA GLY A 503 -11.61 -17.17 -14.56
C GLY A 503 -11.66 -18.37 -13.60
N GLU A 504 -10.52 -18.93 -13.21
CA GLU A 504 -10.46 -20.11 -12.35
C GLU A 504 -11.03 -19.90 -10.96
N ASN A 505 -10.66 -18.83 -10.29
CA ASN A 505 -11.04 -18.67 -8.89
C ASN A 505 -11.24 -17.21 -8.46
N LEU A 506 -12.30 -16.99 -7.68
CA LEU A 506 -12.62 -15.72 -7.03
C LEU A 506 -12.58 -15.81 -5.50
N SER A 507 -12.21 -16.96 -4.93
CA SER A 507 -12.17 -17.09 -3.47
C SER A 507 -10.88 -16.49 -2.92
N ALA A 508 -11.00 -15.75 -1.83
CA ALA A 508 -9.84 -15.20 -1.10
C ALA A 508 -8.91 -16.29 -0.52
N HIS A 509 -9.32 -17.56 -0.58
CA HIS A 509 -8.54 -18.71 -0.11
C HIS A 509 -7.60 -19.29 -1.17
N SER A 510 -7.71 -18.86 -2.43
CA SER A 510 -6.90 -19.38 -3.53
C SER A 510 -5.57 -18.67 -3.74
N PHE A 511 -5.28 -17.64 -2.97
CA PHE A 511 -3.98 -16.98 -2.99
C PHE A 511 -3.06 -17.66 -1.99
N PRO A 512 -1.85 -18.08 -2.41
CA PRO A 512 -0.94 -18.75 -1.50
C PRO A 512 -0.69 -17.86 -0.27
N PRO A 513 -0.78 -18.43 0.93
CA PRO A 513 -0.54 -17.69 2.18
C PRO A 513 0.82 -16.98 2.22
N SER A 514 1.77 -17.39 1.38
CA SER A 514 3.11 -16.81 1.27
C SER A 514 3.13 -15.31 0.93
N PHE A 515 2.15 -14.80 0.15
CA PHE A 515 2.08 -13.35 -0.12
C PHE A 515 1.56 -12.53 1.06
N VAL A 516 0.82 -13.18 1.97
CA VAL A 516 0.27 -12.56 3.18
C VAL A 516 1.15 -12.91 4.39
N ILE A 517 1.80 -14.06 4.40
CA ILE A 517 2.56 -14.61 5.54
C ILE A 517 3.98 -14.04 5.61
N GLY A 518 4.66 -13.79 4.50
CA GLY A 518 5.99 -13.15 4.51
C GLY A 518 6.00 -11.74 5.09
N SER A 519 4.83 -11.06 5.09
CA SER A 519 4.63 -9.75 5.72
C SER A 519 3.97 -9.83 7.12
N ILE A 520 3.42 -10.98 7.50
CA ILE A 520 2.75 -11.18 8.79
C ILE A 520 3.73 -11.61 9.89
N ASP A 521 4.79 -12.34 9.57
CA ASP A 521 5.79 -12.76 10.56
C ASP A 521 6.61 -11.60 11.15
N LEU A 522 6.74 -10.48 10.43
CA LEU A 522 7.33 -9.27 10.97
C LEU A 522 6.37 -8.49 11.92
N MET A 523 5.08 -8.82 11.91
CA MET A 523 4.05 -8.19 12.77
C MET A 523 3.76 -8.97 14.06
N THR A 524 4.37 -10.13 14.30
CA THR A 524 4.16 -10.93 15.53
C THR A 524 4.87 -10.38 16.76
N ARG A 525 5.73 -9.40 16.61
CA ARG A 525 6.16 -8.59 17.76
C ARG A 525 5.05 -7.62 18.14
N SER A 526 4.10 -8.09 18.92
CA SER A 526 3.32 -7.22 19.78
C SER A 526 4.31 -6.31 20.54
N PRO A 527 4.06 -5.00 20.65
CA PRO A 527 4.76 -4.27 21.69
C PRO A 527 4.42 -4.98 22.99
N VAL A 528 5.43 -5.62 23.56
CA VAL A 528 5.37 -6.18 24.90
C VAL A 528 4.99 -5.01 25.78
N THR A 529 3.82 -5.10 26.36
CA THR A 529 3.44 -4.28 27.50
C THR A 529 4.46 -4.51 28.59
N ASN A 530 5.25 -3.51 28.86
CA ASN A 530 5.68 -3.17 30.21
C ASN A 530 4.85 -2.00 30.71
#